data_901d710903ab77421dd9b48184e9221c
#
_entry.id   901d710903ab77421dd9b48184e9221c
#
_cell.length_a   1.000
_cell.length_b   1.000
_cell.length_c   1.000
_cell.angle_alpha   90.00
_cell.angle_beta   90.00
_cell.angle_gamma   90.00
#
_symmetry.space_group_name_H-M   'P 1'
#
loop_
_entity.id
_entity.type
_entity.pdbx_description
1 polymer ?
#
loop_
_entity_poly.entity_id
_entity_poly.type
_entity_poly.pdbx_seq_one_letter_code
_entity_poly.pdbx_strand_id
1 'polypeptide(L)'
;MIVTEYPWISVSGFGAHIKSTPKTLIIQKKNTIEEYPITDVKNLLIVGGHTLHSAAISNLIRHGAYISFFEADGTPVGTIRPPGDQNLRELYDLQKTIPRQRFATALATTSVQARLFFMEQEEEVRNIRLFYEGELEFLRKS
;
A
#
# COMPACT_ATOMS: atom_id res chain seq x y z
N MET A 1 1.62 15.73 8.06
CA MET A 1 1.36 14.64 9.03
C MET A 1 2.13 13.41 8.60
N ILE A 2 2.74 12.74 9.55
CA ILE A 2 3.43 11.47 9.32
C ILE A 2 2.53 10.37 9.86
N VAL A 3 2.18 9.42 9.01
CA VAL A 3 1.37 8.26 9.38
C VAL A 3 2.22 7.03 9.15
N THR A 4 2.36 6.22 10.19
CA THR A 4 3.07 4.95 10.13
C THR A 4 2.09 3.82 10.37
N GLU A 5 1.90 3.02 9.37
CA GLU A 5 1.20 1.75 9.46
C GLU A 5 2.13 0.71 8.83
N TYR A 6 2.62 -0.18 9.66
CA TYR A 6 3.64 -1.15 9.23
C TYR A 6 3.20 -1.95 8.00
N PRO A 7 4.02 -2.07 6.98
CA PRO A 7 5.37 -1.54 6.74
C PRO A 7 5.41 -0.22 5.92
N TRP A 8 4.40 0.61 6.02
CA TRP A 8 4.17 1.82 5.24
C TRP A 8 4.43 3.08 6.07
N ILE A 9 5.15 4.05 5.49
CA ILE A 9 5.30 5.38 6.05
C ILE A 9 4.77 6.38 5.04
N SER A 10 3.85 7.25 5.47
CA SER A 10 3.30 8.32 4.65
C SER A 10 3.73 9.68 5.21
N VAL A 11 4.33 10.50 4.36
CA VAL A 11 4.73 11.87 4.68
C VAL A 11 3.89 12.83 3.86
N SER A 12 2.97 13.54 4.52
CA SER A 12 2.04 14.47 3.88
C SER A 12 2.26 15.91 4.34
N GLY A 13 1.70 16.86 3.59
CA GLY A 13 1.86 18.29 3.82
C GLY A 13 3.05 18.85 3.05
N PHE A 14 3.82 19.74 3.67
CA PHE A 14 4.93 20.42 3.01
C PHE A 14 6.14 20.58 3.96
N GLY A 15 7.33 20.67 3.36
CA GLY A 15 8.55 21.10 4.04
C GLY A 15 9.19 20.09 4.97
N ALA A 16 8.88 18.81 4.87
CA ALA A 16 9.64 17.79 5.55
C ALA A 16 10.99 17.56 4.85
N HIS A 17 12.02 17.27 5.62
CA HIS A 17 13.34 16.85 5.15
C HIS A 17 13.53 15.37 5.44
N ILE A 18 13.72 14.58 4.40
CA ILE A 18 13.90 13.14 4.48
C ILE A 18 15.35 12.82 4.25
N LYS A 19 16.00 12.31 5.28
CA LYS A 19 17.42 11.98 5.33
C LYS A 19 17.62 10.54 5.76
N SER A 20 18.81 10.00 5.62
CA SER A 20 19.15 8.71 6.21
C SER A 20 20.58 8.67 6.74
N THR A 21 20.75 7.88 7.79
CA THR A 21 22.01 7.26 8.13
C THR A 21 22.08 5.88 7.49
N PRO A 22 23.21 5.16 7.55
CA PRO A 22 23.28 3.79 7.00
C PRO A 22 22.21 2.81 7.56
N LYS A 23 21.72 3.07 8.78
CA LYS A 23 20.79 2.18 9.49
C LYS A 23 19.39 2.75 9.70
N THR A 24 19.22 4.06 9.51
CA THR A 24 17.99 4.75 9.96
C THR A 24 17.49 5.71 8.91
N LEU A 25 16.19 5.70 8.65
CA LEU A 25 15.48 6.76 7.92
C LEU A 25 15.07 7.85 8.91
N ILE A 26 15.37 9.10 8.59
CA ILE A 26 15.08 10.28 9.42
C ILE A 26 14.13 11.19 8.68
N ILE A 27 13.00 11.51 9.29
CA ILE A 27 12.02 12.45 8.76
C ILE A 27 11.93 13.62 9.72
N GLN A 28 12.41 14.76 9.24
CA GLN A 28 12.44 16.00 10.03
C GLN A 28 11.38 16.98 9.52
N LYS A 29 10.46 17.35 10.38
CA LYS A 29 9.55 18.50 10.24
C LYS A 29 9.92 19.56 11.26
N LYS A 30 9.41 20.80 11.07
CA LYS A 30 9.78 22.03 11.84
C LYS A 30 10.18 21.79 13.30
N ASN A 31 9.44 20.98 14.05
CA ASN A 31 9.67 20.74 15.48
C ASN A 31 9.70 19.26 15.87
N THR A 32 9.64 18.34 14.89
CA THR A 32 9.58 16.90 15.13
C THR A 32 10.64 16.19 14.30
N ILE A 33 11.34 15.26 14.92
CA ILE A 33 12.26 14.34 14.25
C ILE A 33 11.74 12.93 14.53
N GLU A 34 11.45 12.17 13.48
CA GLU A 34 11.07 10.78 13.58
C GLU A 34 12.13 9.90 12.92
N GLU A 35 12.46 8.82 13.57
CA GLU A 35 13.49 7.90 13.12
C GLU A 35 12.90 6.49 12.99
N TYR A 36 13.21 5.82 11.89
CA TYR A 36 12.76 4.47 11.59
C TYR A 36 13.96 3.61 11.17
N PRO A 37 14.08 2.38 11.65
CA PRO A 37 15.07 1.45 11.12
C PRO A 37 14.86 1.28 9.62
N ILE A 38 15.92 1.46 8.83
CA ILE A 38 15.81 1.43 7.35
C ILE A 38 15.30 0.07 6.83
N THR A 39 15.60 -1.00 7.54
CA THR A 39 15.16 -2.36 7.20
C THR A 39 13.65 -2.58 7.36
N ASP A 40 13.00 -1.77 8.18
CA ASP A 40 11.56 -1.89 8.46
C ASP A 40 10.72 -1.10 7.45
N VAL A 41 11.35 -0.19 6.72
CA VAL A 41 10.66 0.63 5.72
C VAL A 41 10.57 -0.14 4.40
N LYS A 42 9.37 -0.52 3.99
CA LYS A 42 9.11 -1.19 2.71
C LYS A 42 8.48 -0.27 1.69
N ASN A 43 7.66 0.67 2.14
CA ASN A 43 7.00 1.65 1.29
C ASN A 43 7.05 3.02 1.94
N LEU A 44 7.60 3.99 1.23
CA LEU A 44 7.58 5.40 1.61
C LEU A 44 6.68 6.16 0.64
N LEU A 45 5.61 6.75 1.16
CA LEU A 45 4.66 7.56 0.40
C LEU A 45 4.94 9.03 0.65
N ILE A 46 5.23 9.78 -0.41
CA ILE A 46 5.52 11.21 -0.37
C ILE A 46 4.34 11.95 -0.99
N VAL A 47 3.61 12.68 -0.17
CA VAL A 47 2.42 13.46 -0.58
C VAL A 47 2.70 14.94 -0.39
N GLY A 48 2.76 15.69 -1.47
CA GLY A 48 3.09 17.12 -1.49
C GLY A 48 4.57 17.41 -1.63
N GLY A 49 4.98 18.65 -1.33
CA GLY A 49 6.34 19.14 -1.52
C GLY A 49 7.25 18.92 -0.31
N HIS A 50 8.21 18.03 -0.47
CA HIS A 50 9.22 17.70 0.55
C HIS A 50 10.63 17.66 -0.05
N THR A 51 11.64 17.72 0.78
CA THR A 51 13.04 17.57 0.37
C THR A 51 13.53 16.17 0.69
N LEU A 52 13.95 15.43 -0.32
CA LEU A 52 14.57 14.12 -0.17
C LEU A 52 16.05 14.20 -0.47
N HIS A 53 16.87 13.78 0.45
CA HIS A 53 18.30 13.64 0.21
C HIS A 53 18.59 12.42 -0.64
N SER A 54 19.45 12.54 -1.63
CA SER A 54 19.80 11.45 -2.53
C SER A 54 20.34 10.21 -1.79
N ALA A 55 21.05 10.43 -0.68
CA ALA A 55 21.52 9.36 0.18
C ALA A 55 20.37 8.55 0.80
N ALA A 56 19.26 9.20 1.17
CA ALA A 56 18.08 8.52 1.69
C ALA A 56 17.41 7.68 0.59
N ILE A 57 17.27 8.22 -0.61
CA ILE A 57 16.72 7.50 -1.77
C ILE A 57 17.55 6.26 -2.07
N SER A 58 18.88 6.43 -2.20
CA SER A 58 19.80 5.31 -2.47
C SER A 58 19.75 4.22 -1.41
N ASN A 59 19.69 4.63 -0.15
CA ASN A 59 19.66 3.69 0.97
C ASN A 59 18.35 2.89 1.02
N LEU A 60 17.22 3.55 0.79
CA LEU A 60 15.92 2.88 0.69
C LEU A 60 15.89 1.87 -0.45
N ILE A 61 16.38 2.24 -1.63
CA ILE A 61 16.46 1.36 -2.79
C ILE A 61 17.32 0.12 -2.50
N ARG A 62 18.49 0.31 -1.87
CA ARG A 62 19.39 -0.81 -1.50
C ARG A 62 18.72 -1.80 -0.55
N HIS A 63 17.82 -1.34 0.31
CA HIS A 63 17.06 -2.17 1.25
C HIS A 63 15.72 -2.68 0.68
N GLY A 64 15.49 -2.52 -0.61
CA GLY A 64 14.32 -3.05 -1.29
C GLY A 64 13.03 -2.27 -1.04
N ALA A 65 13.13 -1.01 -0.59
CA ALA A 65 11.96 -0.16 -0.37
C ALA A 65 11.48 0.50 -1.66
N TYR A 66 10.16 0.73 -1.74
CA TYR A 66 9.51 1.49 -2.80
C TYR A 66 9.27 2.91 -2.31
N ILE A 67 9.44 3.90 -3.19
CA ILE A 67 9.17 5.30 -2.91
C ILE A 67 8.12 5.77 -3.92
N SER A 68 6.94 6.14 -3.45
CA SER A 68 5.83 6.60 -4.29
C SER A 68 5.55 8.06 -4.04
N PHE A 69 5.34 8.82 -5.12
CA PHE A 69 5.11 10.26 -5.10
C PHE A 69 3.69 10.58 -5.51
N PHE A 70 3.08 11.47 -4.75
CA PHE A 70 1.73 11.98 -4.98
C PHE A 70 1.71 13.50 -4.89
N GLU A 71 0.85 14.13 -5.66
CA GLU A 71 0.51 15.54 -5.48
C GLU A 71 -0.22 15.76 -4.14
N ALA A 72 -0.33 17.01 -3.71
CA ALA A 72 -1.00 17.34 -2.44
C ALA A 72 -2.48 16.93 -2.41
N ASP A 73 -3.13 16.82 -3.57
CA ASP A 73 -4.51 16.35 -3.71
C ASP A 73 -4.64 14.81 -3.77
N GLY A 74 -3.52 14.10 -3.71
CA GLY A 74 -3.49 12.64 -3.78
C GLY A 74 -3.35 12.05 -5.18
N THR A 75 -3.23 12.90 -6.22
CA THR A 75 -2.97 12.43 -7.58
C THR A 75 -1.61 11.74 -7.68
N PRO A 76 -1.52 10.50 -8.16
CA PRO A 76 -0.26 9.78 -8.26
C PRO A 76 0.65 10.40 -9.34
N VAL A 77 1.92 10.56 -9.01
CA VAL A 77 2.97 11.08 -9.91
C VAL A 77 3.84 9.95 -10.45
N GLY A 78 4.34 9.10 -9.57
CA GLY A 78 5.22 8.01 -9.97
C GLY A 78 5.82 7.26 -8.78
N THR A 79 6.58 6.21 -9.09
CA THR A 79 7.20 5.36 -8.09
C THR A 79 8.63 5.02 -8.47
N ILE A 80 9.54 5.12 -7.50
CA ILE A 80 10.90 4.59 -7.60
C ILE A 80 10.86 3.16 -7.06
N ARG A 81 11.34 2.20 -7.84
CA ARG A 81 11.39 0.78 -7.52
C ARG A 81 12.82 0.29 -7.39
N PRO A 82 13.10 -0.64 -6.47
CA PRO A 82 14.38 -1.33 -6.44
C PRO A 82 14.61 -2.10 -7.76
N PRO A 83 15.83 -2.11 -8.31
CA PRO A 83 16.14 -2.89 -9.51
C PRO A 83 16.09 -4.39 -9.21
N GLY A 84 15.55 -5.19 -10.15
CA GLY A 84 15.64 -6.65 -10.10
C GLY A 84 14.88 -7.30 -8.96
N ASP A 85 13.66 -6.84 -8.65
CA ASP A 85 12.81 -7.47 -7.63
C ASP A 85 12.43 -8.89 -8.08
N GLN A 86 13.23 -9.87 -7.64
CA GLN A 86 13.02 -11.30 -7.92
C GLN A 86 11.68 -11.79 -7.38
N ASN A 87 11.22 -11.22 -6.26
CA ASN A 87 9.94 -11.57 -5.65
C ASN A 87 8.77 -11.29 -6.58
N LEU A 88 8.83 -10.20 -7.37
CA LEU A 88 7.82 -9.91 -8.38
C LEU A 88 7.82 -10.94 -9.52
N ARG A 89 8.97 -11.43 -9.96
CA ARG A 89 9.04 -12.48 -10.98
C ARG A 89 8.45 -13.80 -10.49
N GLU A 90 8.79 -14.21 -9.27
CA GLU A 90 8.24 -15.41 -8.66
C GLU A 90 6.72 -15.31 -8.49
N LEU A 91 6.22 -14.15 -8.05
CA LEU A 91 4.77 -13.87 -7.96
C LEU A 91 4.10 -13.93 -9.33
N TYR A 92 4.70 -13.35 -10.37
CA TYR A 92 4.19 -13.43 -11.73
C TYR A 92 4.11 -14.87 -12.24
N ASP A 93 5.15 -15.67 -11.99
CA ASP A 93 5.19 -17.06 -12.41
C ASP A 93 4.18 -17.90 -11.64
N LEU A 94 4.01 -17.67 -10.35
CA LEU A 94 2.95 -18.27 -9.54
C LEU A 94 1.55 -17.89 -10.04
N GLN A 95 1.33 -16.63 -10.39
CA GLN A 95 0.04 -16.17 -10.93
C GLN A 95 -0.32 -16.87 -12.25
N LYS A 96 0.66 -17.19 -13.10
CA LYS A 96 0.42 -17.93 -14.35
C LYS A 96 -0.01 -19.39 -14.11
N THR A 97 0.40 -19.97 -12.99
CA THR A 97 0.12 -21.36 -12.64
C THR A 97 -1.20 -21.54 -11.90
N ILE A 98 -1.80 -20.48 -11.37
CA ILE A 98 -3.10 -20.53 -10.68
C ILE A 98 -4.22 -20.76 -11.68
N PRO A 99 -5.11 -21.76 -11.47
CA PRO A 99 -6.30 -21.95 -12.30
C PRO A 99 -7.16 -20.67 -12.30
N ARG A 100 -7.39 -20.11 -13.49
CA ARG A 100 -8.11 -18.82 -13.65
C ARG A 100 -9.47 -18.81 -12.97
N GLN A 101 -10.22 -19.90 -13.10
CA GLN A 101 -11.55 -20.02 -12.50
C GLN A 101 -11.50 -19.95 -10.97
N ARG A 102 -10.57 -20.68 -10.36
CA ARG A 102 -10.41 -20.69 -8.90
C ARG A 102 -10.02 -19.32 -8.35
N PHE A 103 -9.14 -18.62 -9.06
CA PHE A 103 -8.73 -17.26 -8.70
C PHE A 103 -9.89 -16.26 -8.86
N ALA A 104 -10.61 -16.31 -9.96
CA ALA A 104 -11.77 -15.46 -10.21
C ALA A 104 -12.87 -15.68 -9.17
N THR A 105 -13.17 -16.93 -8.81
CA THR A 105 -14.14 -17.27 -7.76
C THR A 105 -13.69 -16.73 -6.39
N ALA A 106 -12.41 -16.86 -6.04
CA ALA A 106 -11.87 -16.35 -4.78
C ALA A 106 -11.98 -14.82 -4.70
N LEU A 107 -11.63 -14.11 -5.76
CA LEU A 107 -11.76 -12.64 -5.83
C LEU A 107 -13.22 -12.20 -5.72
N ALA A 108 -14.12 -12.82 -6.48
CA ALA A 108 -15.55 -12.50 -6.45
C ALA A 108 -16.13 -12.74 -5.06
N THR A 109 -15.82 -13.89 -4.45
CA THR A 109 -16.25 -14.23 -3.09
C THR A 109 -15.78 -13.20 -2.07
N THR A 110 -14.50 -12.85 -2.09
CA THR A 110 -13.93 -11.86 -1.16
C THR A 110 -14.56 -10.48 -1.36
N SER A 111 -14.77 -10.07 -2.60
CA SER A 111 -15.42 -8.80 -2.93
C SER A 111 -16.86 -8.72 -2.40
N VAL A 112 -17.63 -9.79 -2.57
CA VAL A 112 -19.02 -9.86 -2.06
C VAL A 112 -19.04 -9.87 -0.53
N GLN A 113 -18.14 -10.64 0.10
CA GLN A 113 -18.01 -10.65 1.57
C GLN A 113 -17.66 -9.27 2.14
N ALA A 114 -16.76 -8.53 1.49
CA ALA A 114 -16.41 -7.18 1.91
C ALA A 114 -17.62 -6.22 1.82
N ARG A 115 -18.41 -6.32 0.76
CA ARG A 115 -19.63 -5.53 0.61
C ARG A 115 -20.68 -5.86 1.66
N LEU A 116 -20.88 -7.14 1.96
CA LEU A 116 -21.80 -7.59 3.01
C LEU A 116 -21.37 -7.06 4.39
N PHE A 117 -20.08 -7.11 4.69
CA PHE A 117 -19.53 -6.56 5.93
C PHE A 117 -19.81 -5.05 6.06
N PHE A 118 -19.62 -4.28 5.00
CA PHE A 118 -19.96 -2.85 4.98
C PHE A 118 -21.46 -2.60 5.20
N MET A 119 -22.31 -3.41 4.58
CA MET A 119 -23.78 -3.26 4.67
C MET A 119 -24.36 -3.66 6.02
N GLU A 120 -23.66 -4.47 6.81
CA GLU A 120 -24.06 -4.79 8.19
C GLU A 120 -24.07 -3.56 9.11
N GLN A 121 -23.35 -2.51 8.72
CA GLN A 121 -23.27 -1.26 9.48
C GLN A 121 -24.43 -0.29 9.17
N GLU A 122 -25.22 -0.55 8.11
CA GLU A 122 -26.24 0.37 7.61
C GLU A 122 -27.63 -0.30 7.51
N GLU A 123 -28.59 0.12 8.36
CA GLU A 123 -29.93 -0.46 8.38
C GLU A 123 -30.75 -0.22 7.10
N GLU A 124 -30.45 0.83 6.33
CA GLU A 124 -31.22 1.24 5.14
C GLU A 124 -30.97 0.36 3.90
N VAL A 125 -30.02 -0.56 3.93
CA VAL A 125 -29.55 -1.31 2.73
C VAL A 125 -29.99 -2.78 2.73
N ARG A 126 -31.04 -3.13 3.46
CA ARG A 126 -31.50 -4.50 3.67
C ARG A 126 -31.78 -5.29 2.39
N ASN A 127 -32.40 -4.65 1.40
CA ASN A 127 -32.75 -5.31 0.11
C ASN A 127 -31.50 -5.58 -0.74
N ILE A 128 -30.53 -4.70 -0.72
CA ILE A 128 -29.24 -4.87 -1.43
C ILE A 128 -28.40 -5.98 -0.76
N ARG A 129 -28.48 -6.07 0.57
CA ARG A 129 -27.83 -7.13 1.33
C ARG A 129 -28.30 -8.52 0.90
N LEU A 130 -29.62 -8.74 0.81
CA LEU A 130 -30.21 -9.99 0.38
C LEU A 130 -29.73 -10.42 -1.01
N PHE A 131 -29.57 -9.46 -1.92
CA PHE A 131 -29.03 -9.72 -3.25
C PHE A 131 -27.59 -10.27 -3.17
N TYR A 132 -26.72 -9.62 -2.41
CA TYR A 132 -25.32 -10.05 -2.27
C TYR A 132 -25.18 -11.36 -1.48
N GLU A 133 -26.04 -11.64 -0.52
CA GLU A 133 -26.09 -12.94 0.17
C GLU A 133 -26.41 -14.09 -0.80
N GLY A 134 -27.35 -13.87 -1.72
CA GLY A 134 -27.68 -14.82 -2.78
C GLY A 134 -26.52 -15.05 -3.76
N GLU A 135 -25.83 -13.98 -4.15
CA GLU A 135 -24.65 -14.05 -5.00
C GLU A 135 -23.51 -14.82 -4.32
N LEU A 136 -23.29 -14.59 -3.04
CA LEU A 136 -22.27 -15.29 -2.25
C LEU A 136 -22.57 -16.79 -2.14
N GLU A 137 -23.83 -17.15 -1.94
CA GLU A 137 -24.26 -18.56 -1.92
C GLU A 137 -24.03 -19.26 -3.26
N PHE A 138 -24.33 -18.57 -4.37
CA PHE A 138 -24.03 -19.06 -5.70
C PHE A 138 -22.54 -19.32 -5.91
N LEU A 139 -21.70 -18.38 -5.52
CA LEU A 139 -20.23 -18.49 -5.64
C LEU A 139 -19.64 -19.63 -4.80
N ARG A 140 -20.22 -19.92 -3.63
CA ARG A 140 -19.78 -21.04 -2.78
C ARG A 140 -20.08 -22.42 -3.38
N LYS A 141 -21.09 -22.51 -4.23
CA LYS A 141 -21.49 -23.74 -4.92
C LYS A 141 -20.74 -23.97 -6.24
N SER A 142 -20.03 -22.96 -6.72
CA SER A 142 -19.23 -23.00 -7.94
C SER A 142 -17.82 -23.51 -7.67
#